data_0834929da310631172e3daf165091ea6
#
_entry.id   0834929da310631172e3daf165091ea6
#
_cell.length_a   1.000
_cell.length_b   1.000
_cell.length_c   1.000
_cell.angle_alpha   90.00
_cell.angle_beta   90.00
_cell.angle_gamma   90.00
#
_symmetry.space_group_name_H-M   'P 1'
#
loop_
_entity.id
_entity.type
_entity.pdbx_description
1 polymer ?
#
loop_
_entity_poly.entity_id
_entity_poly.type
_entity_poly.pdbx_seq_one_letter_code
_entity_poly.pdbx_strand_id
1 'polypeptide(L)'
;MIFHLAACLLPAYNRCRWGNKVKNAFAQNAFSHVGEAVNWGKNVLISVDFIIGDFSGVGDNARIPKGVAIGNDVMIGRDLKIFTKNHKSDRTDIPMRLQGFTEISPLVIGNDVWIGDDVIITAGCCHIGDGSILATGAVVTKDVEPYCVVGGNPAKVIRYRK
;
A
#
# COMPACT_ATOMS: atom_id res chain seq x y z
N MET A 1 -12.59 3.68 12.47
CA MET A 1 -14.05 3.56 12.23
C MET A 1 -14.63 4.73 11.44
N ILE A 2 -14.42 5.98 11.84
CA ILE A 2 -14.98 7.18 11.15
C ILE A 2 -14.43 7.35 9.73
N PHE A 3 -13.11 7.17 9.50
CA PHE A 3 -12.53 7.27 8.16
C PHE A 3 -13.08 6.22 7.20
N HIS A 4 -13.22 4.98 7.66
CA HIS A 4 -13.79 3.91 6.84
C HIS A 4 -15.23 4.23 6.41
N LEU A 5 -16.05 4.78 7.31
CA LEU A 5 -17.41 5.22 7.00
C LEU A 5 -17.41 6.34 5.95
N ALA A 6 -16.55 7.37 6.11
CA ALA A 6 -16.44 8.44 5.14
C ALA A 6 -15.92 7.95 3.78
N ALA A 7 -14.96 7.02 3.76
CA ALA A 7 -14.41 6.43 2.54
C ALA A 7 -15.45 5.57 1.79
N CYS A 8 -16.38 4.92 2.50
CA CYS A 8 -17.45 4.13 1.89
C CYS A 8 -18.62 4.97 1.37
N LEU A 9 -19.01 6.02 2.11
CA LEU A 9 -20.22 6.80 1.80
C LEU A 9 -19.97 7.90 0.75
N LEU A 10 -18.75 8.45 0.68
CA LEU A 10 -18.43 9.51 -0.27
C LEU A 10 -17.93 8.93 -1.60
N PRO A 11 -18.26 9.57 -2.74
CA PRO A 11 -17.81 9.12 -4.06
C PRO A 11 -16.28 9.13 -4.17
N ALA A 12 -15.73 8.27 -5.04
CA ALA A 12 -14.31 8.26 -5.36
C ALA A 12 -13.87 9.60 -5.98
N TYR A 13 -12.58 9.92 -5.89
CA TYR A 13 -12.00 11.19 -6.35
C TYR A 13 -12.40 11.55 -7.79
N ASN A 14 -12.35 10.61 -8.71
CA ASN A 14 -12.68 10.81 -10.13
C ASN A 14 -14.14 11.20 -10.39
N ARG A 15 -15.02 11.06 -9.39
CA ARG A 15 -16.45 11.41 -9.49
C ARG A 15 -16.82 12.68 -8.72
N CYS A 16 -16.05 13.07 -7.71
CA CYS A 16 -16.41 14.20 -6.85
C CYS A 16 -15.20 14.76 -6.08
N ARG A 17 -14.63 15.85 -6.57
CA ARG A 17 -13.50 16.55 -5.90
C ARG A 17 -13.86 17.03 -4.49
N TRP A 18 -15.11 17.45 -4.26
CA TRP A 18 -15.57 17.85 -2.93
C TRP A 18 -15.56 16.69 -1.95
N GLY A 19 -16.07 15.53 -2.36
CA GLY A 19 -16.05 14.32 -1.53
C GLY A 19 -14.64 13.90 -1.11
N ASN A 20 -13.66 14.09 -2.00
CA ASN A 20 -12.26 13.81 -1.68
C ASN A 20 -11.66 14.78 -0.65
N LYS A 21 -12.01 16.07 -0.71
CA LYS A 21 -11.59 17.06 0.31
C LYS A 21 -12.11 16.68 1.70
N VAL A 22 -13.37 16.24 1.79
CA VAL A 22 -13.96 15.77 3.05
C VAL A 22 -13.22 14.53 3.56
N LYS A 23 -12.96 13.54 2.69
CA LYS A 23 -12.17 12.35 3.05
C LYS A 23 -10.79 12.73 3.58
N ASN A 24 -10.11 13.67 2.92
CA ASN A 24 -8.77 14.10 3.32
C ASN A 24 -8.77 14.74 4.71
N ALA A 25 -9.73 15.63 4.99
CA ALA A 25 -9.87 16.23 6.32
C ALA A 25 -10.11 15.19 7.43
N PHE A 26 -10.92 14.15 7.16
CA PHE A 26 -11.08 13.03 8.11
C PHE A 26 -9.81 12.19 8.24
N ALA A 27 -9.12 11.93 7.14
CA ALA A 27 -7.90 11.14 7.13
C ALA A 27 -6.77 11.81 7.94
N GLN A 28 -6.59 13.12 7.79
CA GLN A 28 -5.60 13.92 8.54
C GLN A 28 -5.79 13.86 10.06
N ASN A 29 -7.02 13.62 10.52
CA ASN A 29 -7.31 13.45 11.95
C ASN A 29 -7.28 11.98 12.41
N ALA A 30 -7.31 11.02 11.49
CA ALA A 30 -7.45 9.59 11.80
C ALA A 30 -6.13 8.83 11.74
N PHE A 31 -5.19 9.28 10.92
CA PHE A 31 -3.91 8.59 10.66
C PHE A 31 -2.71 9.37 11.19
N SER A 32 -1.57 8.71 11.32
CA SER A 32 -0.35 9.31 11.86
C SER A 32 0.15 10.50 11.04
N HIS A 33 0.08 10.40 9.71
CA HIS A 33 0.39 11.52 8.81
C HIS A 33 -0.32 11.33 7.47
N VAL A 34 -0.96 12.39 6.99
CA VAL A 34 -1.56 12.46 5.66
C VAL A 34 -1.22 13.81 5.04
N GLY A 35 -0.54 13.75 3.91
CA GLY A 35 -0.11 14.91 3.15
C GLY A 35 -1.26 15.65 2.47
N GLU A 36 -0.89 16.65 1.68
CA GLU A 36 -1.83 17.45 0.90
C GLU A 36 -2.33 16.67 -0.34
N ALA A 37 -3.55 16.98 -0.75
CA ALA A 37 -4.16 16.52 -2.00
C ALA A 37 -4.13 14.98 -2.20
N VAL A 38 -4.18 14.20 -1.12
CA VAL A 38 -4.25 12.74 -1.21
C VAL A 38 -5.60 12.30 -1.77
N ASN A 39 -5.57 11.37 -2.73
CA ASN A 39 -6.76 10.83 -3.39
C ASN A 39 -7.14 9.48 -2.78
N TRP A 40 -8.43 9.31 -2.47
CA TRP A 40 -8.94 8.12 -1.78
C TRP A 40 -9.93 7.35 -2.63
N GLY A 41 -9.62 6.09 -2.89
CA GLY A 41 -10.55 5.12 -3.44
C GLY A 41 -11.67 4.74 -2.47
N LYS A 42 -12.49 3.77 -2.87
CA LYS A 42 -13.55 3.17 -2.04
C LYS A 42 -13.05 1.92 -1.34
N ASN A 43 -13.72 1.53 -0.24
CA ASN A 43 -13.47 0.27 0.50
C ASN A 43 -12.00 0.07 0.91
N VAL A 44 -11.26 1.15 1.17
CA VAL A 44 -9.87 1.06 1.62
C VAL A 44 -9.82 0.63 3.09
N LEU A 45 -8.99 -0.36 3.40
CA LEU A 45 -8.72 -0.83 4.76
C LEU A 45 -7.29 -0.43 5.14
N ILE A 46 -7.17 0.51 6.08
CA ILE A 46 -5.88 1.13 6.43
C ILE A 46 -5.71 1.13 7.95
N SER A 47 -4.50 0.81 8.41
CA SER A 47 -4.13 0.90 9.83
C SER A 47 -3.97 2.35 10.29
N VAL A 48 -4.18 2.61 11.59
CA VAL A 48 -4.13 3.98 12.17
C VAL A 48 -2.72 4.58 12.17
N ASP A 49 -1.68 3.77 12.13
CA ASP A 49 -0.27 4.20 12.08
C ASP A 49 0.23 4.55 10.66
N PHE A 50 -0.70 4.63 9.71
CA PHE A 50 -0.44 4.90 8.31
C PHE A 50 0.15 6.29 8.07
N ILE A 51 1.11 6.33 7.14
CA ILE A 51 1.76 7.55 6.67
C ILE A 51 1.65 7.59 5.16
N ILE A 52 1.24 8.75 4.61
CA ILE A 52 1.21 8.99 3.17
C ILE A 52 1.57 10.45 2.88
N GLY A 53 2.45 10.65 1.90
CA GLY A 53 2.91 11.96 1.46
C GLY A 53 1.94 12.68 0.52
N ASP A 54 2.38 13.84 0.05
CA ASP A 54 1.60 14.76 -0.77
C ASP A 54 1.30 14.15 -2.16
N PHE A 55 0.17 14.58 -2.74
CA PHE A 55 -0.26 14.28 -4.11
C PHE A 55 -0.38 12.78 -4.43
N SER A 56 -0.37 11.93 -3.41
CA SER A 56 -0.46 10.48 -3.55
C SER A 56 -1.91 10.01 -3.63
N GLY A 57 -2.11 8.83 -4.22
CA GLY A 57 -3.46 8.27 -4.37
C GLY A 57 -3.52 6.79 -4.01
N VAL A 58 -4.56 6.41 -3.28
CA VAL A 58 -4.86 5.02 -2.92
C VAL A 58 -6.08 4.55 -3.70
N GLY A 59 -5.93 3.50 -4.49
CA GLY A 59 -6.99 2.91 -5.31
C GLY A 59 -8.09 2.21 -4.50
N ASP A 60 -9.17 1.86 -5.19
CA ASP A 60 -10.30 1.14 -4.58
C ASP A 60 -9.85 -0.21 -4.01
N ASN A 61 -10.48 -0.66 -2.91
CA ASN A 61 -10.28 -1.95 -2.25
C ASN A 61 -8.85 -2.20 -1.70
N ALA A 62 -8.00 -1.19 -1.62
CA ALA A 62 -6.64 -1.35 -1.11
C ALA A 62 -6.65 -1.81 0.37
N ARG A 63 -5.74 -2.74 0.70
CA ARG A 63 -5.52 -3.27 2.05
C ARG A 63 -4.11 -2.96 2.51
N ILE A 64 -3.99 -1.98 3.40
CA ILE A 64 -2.72 -1.46 3.90
C ILE A 64 -2.64 -1.72 5.40
N PRO A 65 -1.87 -2.72 5.83
CA PRO A 65 -1.73 -3.10 7.24
C PRO A 65 -0.83 -2.13 8.00
N LYS A 66 -0.60 -2.43 9.26
CA LYS A 66 0.34 -1.72 10.14
C LYS A 66 1.76 -1.76 9.59
N GLY A 67 2.52 -0.66 9.79
CA GLY A 67 3.93 -0.56 9.45
C GLY A 67 4.18 -0.16 7.99
N VAL A 68 3.25 0.52 7.32
CA VAL A 68 3.42 0.99 5.93
C VAL A 68 3.54 2.50 5.89
N ALA A 69 4.60 2.99 5.24
CA ALA A 69 4.79 4.40 4.92
C ALA A 69 4.88 4.59 3.40
N ILE A 70 4.19 5.61 2.88
CA ILE A 70 4.12 5.94 1.45
C ILE A 70 4.61 7.37 1.26
N GLY A 71 5.49 7.57 0.28
CA GLY A 71 6.04 8.88 -0.10
C GLY A 71 5.07 9.77 -0.86
N ASN A 72 5.62 10.78 -1.53
CA ASN A 72 4.89 11.75 -2.35
C ASN A 72 4.68 11.23 -3.78
N ASP A 73 3.67 11.76 -4.47
CA ASP A 73 3.40 11.48 -5.88
C ASP A 73 3.21 10.00 -6.22
N VAL A 74 2.79 9.18 -5.25
CA VAL A 74 2.59 7.76 -5.43
C VAL A 74 1.21 7.47 -6.01
N MET A 75 1.16 6.73 -7.11
CA MET A 75 -0.08 6.28 -7.75
C MET A 75 -0.33 4.80 -7.45
N ILE A 76 -1.40 4.49 -6.74
CA ILE A 76 -1.79 3.12 -6.41
C ILE A 76 -3.06 2.75 -7.13
N GLY A 77 -3.00 1.68 -7.90
CA GLY A 77 -4.14 1.06 -8.57
C GLY A 77 -5.10 0.38 -7.60
N ARG A 78 -6.11 -0.31 -8.16
CA ARG A 78 -7.14 -1.02 -7.39
C ARG A 78 -6.61 -2.33 -6.82
N ASP A 79 -7.27 -2.80 -5.76
CA ASP A 79 -7.09 -4.15 -5.20
C ASP A 79 -5.66 -4.45 -4.70
N LEU A 80 -4.88 -3.40 -4.35
CA LEU A 80 -3.57 -3.56 -3.72
C LEU A 80 -3.71 -4.33 -2.39
N LYS A 81 -2.86 -5.35 -2.21
CA LYS A 81 -2.75 -6.12 -0.96
C LYS A 81 -1.33 -6.10 -0.43
N ILE A 82 -1.14 -5.58 0.77
CA ILE A 82 0.16 -5.56 1.46
C ILE A 82 0.10 -6.50 2.65
N PHE A 83 1.15 -7.28 2.84
CA PHE A 83 1.35 -8.14 4.00
C PHE A 83 2.68 -7.75 4.67
N THR A 84 2.62 -7.33 5.94
CA THR A 84 3.81 -6.94 6.72
C THR A 84 4.20 -7.98 7.76
N LYS A 85 3.48 -9.09 7.85
CA LYS A 85 3.79 -10.23 8.73
C LYS A 85 3.26 -11.53 8.18
N ASN A 86 3.85 -12.63 8.61
CA ASN A 86 3.45 -13.99 8.27
C ASN A 86 3.19 -14.81 9.54
N HIS A 87 2.57 -15.98 9.41
CA HIS A 87 2.64 -17.00 10.45
C HIS A 87 4.06 -17.57 10.53
N LYS A 88 4.51 -17.89 11.76
CA LYS A 88 5.73 -18.69 11.94
C LYS A 88 5.48 -20.12 11.49
N SER A 89 6.44 -20.70 10.79
CA SER A 89 6.37 -22.05 10.21
C SER A 89 7.65 -22.85 10.36
N ASP A 90 8.59 -22.40 11.20
CA ASP A 90 9.95 -22.98 11.32
C ASP A 90 9.95 -24.34 12.03
N ARG A 91 8.97 -24.56 12.90
CA ARG A 91 8.85 -25.81 13.67
C ARG A 91 7.94 -26.78 12.94
N THR A 92 8.38 -28.06 12.87
CA THR A 92 7.62 -29.16 12.26
C THR A 92 6.96 -30.08 13.27
N ASP A 93 7.30 -29.92 14.55
CA ASP A 93 6.79 -30.73 15.67
C ASP A 93 5.46 -30.22 16.27
N ILE A 94 5.05 -29.00 15.93
CA ILE A 94 3.75 -28.43 16.30
C ILE A 94 3.04 -27.80 15.10
N PRO A 95 1.70 -27.76 15.08
CA PRO A 95 0.93 -27.10 14.03
C PRO A 95 1.27 -25.60 13.90
N MET A 96 1.31 -25.05 12.66
CA MET A 96 1.61 -23.65 12.39
C MET A 96 0.72 -22.67 13.17
N ARG A 97 -0.57 -22.98 13.38
CA ARG A 97 -1.50 -22.14 14.15
C ARG A 97 -1.08 -21.90 15.61
N LEU A 98 -0.20 -22.75 16.16
CA LEU A 98 0.32 -22.65 17.53
C LEU A 98 1.67 -21.92 17.60
N GLN A 99 2.31 -21.64 16.46
CA GLN A 99 3.62 -20.99 16.41
C GLN A 99 3.55 -19.47 16.48
N GLY A 100 2.34 -18.87 16.31
CA GLY A 100 2.13 -17.44 16.33
C GLY A 100 2.52 -16.76 15.00
N PHE A 101 2.94 -15.49 15.10
CA PHE A 101 3.28 -14.64 13.97
C PHE A 101 4.74 -14.19 14.03
N THR A 102 5.28 -13.85 12.86
CA THR A 102 6.55 -13.12 12.78
C THR A 102 6.38 -11.69 13.33
N GLU A 103 7.50 -11.03 13.61
CA GLU A 103 7.48 -9.58 13.81
C GLU A 103 6.96 -8.86 12.55
N ILE A 104 6.50 -7.63 12.73
CA ILE A 104 6.11 -6.77 11.60
C ILE A 104 7.38 -6.41 10.84
N SER A 105 7.37 -6.64 9.53
CA SER A 105 8.38 -6.18 8.58
C SER A 105 7.87 -4.86 7.97
N PRO A 106 8.35 -3.70 8.42
CA PRO A 106 7.87 -2.42 7.91
C PRO A 106 8.16 -2.27 6.42
N LEU A 107 7.23 -1.66 5.68
CA LEU A 107 7.37 -1.37 4.26
C LEU A 107 7.43 0.15 4.06
N VAL A 108 8.46 0.61 3.37
CA VAL A 108 8.58 1.98 2.88
C VAL A 108 8.43 2.00 1.36
N ILE A 109 7.46 2.75 0.87
CA ILE A 109 7.26 3.04 -0.55
C ILE A 109 7.76 4.46 -0.78
N GLY A 110 8.74 4.60 -1.67
CA GLY A 110 9.38 5.87 -2.01
C GLY A 110 8.47 6.84 -2.76
N ASN A 111 9.06 7.87 -3.35
CA ASN A 111 8.34 8.90 -4.09
C ASN A 111 8.18 8.53 -5.58
N ASP A 112 7.19 9.11 -6.27
CA ASP A 112 6.95 8.89 -7.71
C ASP A 112 6.83 7.39 -8.09
N VAL A 113 6.25 6.58 -7.20
CA VAL A 113 6.05 5.14 -7.43
C VAL A 113 4.69 4.90 -8.08
N TRP A 114 4.67 4.07 -9.10
CA TRP A 114 3.42 3.60 -9.71
C TRP A 114 3.18 2.12 -9.39
N ILE A 115 2.10 1.84 -8.67
CA ILE A 115 1.62 0.48 -8.35
C ILE A 115 0.38 0.21 -9.20
N GLY A 116 0.47 -0.79 -10.09
CA GLY A 116 -0.65 -1.23 -10.92
C GLY A 116 -1.78 -1.88 -10.12
N ASP A 117 -2.86 -2.23 -10.81
CA ASP A 117 -3.99 -2.97 -10.22
C ASP A 117 -3.57 -4.38 -9.79
N ASP A 118 -4.23 -4.95 -8.77
CA ASP A 118 -4.06 -6.33 -8.28
C ASP A 118 -2.64 -6.69 -7.82
N VAL A 119 -1.83 -5.71 -7.45
CA VAL A 119 -0.48 -5.96 -6.94
C VAL A 119 -0.55 -6.52 -5.51
N ILE A 120 0.31 -7.51 -5.24
CA ILE A 120 0.52 -8.09 -3.91
C ILE A 120 1.95 -7.81 -3.47
N ILE A 121 2.13 -7.20 -2.29
CA ILE A 121 3.44 -7.01 -1.67
C ILE A 121 3.50 -7.88 -0.42
N THR A 122 4.48 -8.77 -0.35
CA THR A 122 4.64 -9.71 0.76
C THR A 122 5.59 -9.16 1.83
N ALA A 123 5.58 -9.75 3.01
CA ALA A 123 6.44 -9.35 4.14
C ALA A 123 7.96 -9.54 3.89
N GLY A 124 8.35 -10.13 2.77
CA GLY A 124 9.75 -10.20 2.33
C GLY A 124 10.26 -8.93 1.64
N CYS A 125 9.36 -7.99 1.33
CA CYS A 125 9.68 -6.69 0.74
C CYS A 125 9.56 -5.61 1.82
N CYS A 126 10.63 -4.88 2.07
CA CYS A 126 10.70 -3.79 3.04
C CYS A 126 10.84 -2.42 2.37
N HIS A 127 11.26 -2.37 1.11
CA HIS A 127 11.51 -1.12 0.39
C HIS A 127 11.10 -1.18 -1.07
N ILE A 128 10.38 -0.16 -1.52
CA ILE A 128 10.09 0.11 -2.92
C ILE A 128 10.75 1.45 -3.24
N GLY A 129 11.78 1.41 -4.10
CA GLY A 129 12.61 2.58 -4.43
C GLY A 129 11.84 3.65 -5.22
N ASP A 130 12.31 4.89 -5.12
CA ASP A 130 11.75 6.05 -5.82
C ASP A 130 11.63 5.80 -7.32
N GLY A 131 10.58 6.32 -7.93
CA GLY A 131 10.37 6.24 -9.36
C GLY A 131 10.13 4.84 -9.90
N SER A 132 9.95 3.81 -9.07
CA SER A 132 9.73 2.44 -9.54
C SER A 132 8.30 2.20 -10.00
N ILE A 133 8.10 1.15 -10.78
CA ILE A 133 6.80 0.72 -11.29
C ILE A 133 6.59 -0.76 -10.95
N LEU A 134 5.51 -1.05 -10.24
CA LEU A 134 5.02 -2.41 -10.00
C LEU A 134 3.92 -2.69 -11.02
N ALA A 135 4.18 -3.58 -11.97
CA ALA A 135 3.22 -3.90 -13.03
C ALA A 135 1.97 -4.57 -12.45
N THR A 136 0.83 -4.37 -13.11
CA THR A 136 -0.46 -5.00 -12.74
C THR A 136 -0.31 -6.49 -12.50
N GLY A 137 -0.88 -6.99 -11.41
CA GLY A 137 -0.84 -8.40 -11.02
C GLY A 137 0.52 -8.90 -10.49
N ALA A 138 1.48 -8.01 -10.24
CA ALA A 138 2.79 -8.41 -9.72
C ALA A 138 2.70 -8.91 -8.27
N VAL A 139 3.47 -9.96 -7.95
CA VAL A 139 3.67 -10.45 -6.57
C VAL A 139 5.09 -10.10 -6.14
N VAL A 140 5.22 -9.01 -5.42
CA VAL A 140 6.51 -8.45 -4.98
C VAL A 140 6.93 -9.12 -3.68
N THR A 141 8.03 -9.85 -3.73
CA THR A 141 8.53 -10.67 -2.61
C THR A 141 9.87 -10.19 -2.04
N LYS A 142 10.48 -9.18 -2.67
CA LYS A 142 11.78 -8.59 -2.31
C LYS A 142 11.75 -7.10 -2.59
N ASP A 143 12.73 -6.38 -2.04
CA ASP A 143 12.92 -4.97 -2.28
C ASP A 143 13.07 -4.66 -3.77
N VAL A 144 12.59 -3.49 -4.17
CA VAL A 144 12.61 -2.98 -5.54
C VAL A 144 13.54 -1.77 -5.60
N GLU A 145 14.51 -1.81 -6.51
CA GLU A 145 15.45 -0.71 -6.71
C GLU A 145 14.75 0.54 -7.29
N PRO A 146 15.32 1.74 -7.06
CA PRO A 146 14.79 2.96 -7.66
C PRO A 146 14.73 2.86 -9.20
N TYR A 147 13.71 3.49 -9.79
CA TYR A 147 13.46 3.56 -11.24
C TYR A 147 13.32 2.20 -11.93
N CYS A 148 13.10 1.14 -11.16
CA CYS A 148 12.95 -0.22 -11.67
C CYS A 148 11.48 -0.50 -12.03
N VAL A 149 11.26 -1.17 -13.15
CA VAL A 149 9.95 -1.74 -13.53
C VAL A 149 9.99 -3.22 -13.27
N VAL A 150 9.12 -3.68 -12.35
CA VAL A 150 9.04 -5.10 -11.98
C VAL A 150 7.65 -5.66 -12.27
N GLY A 151 7.56 -6.97 -12.54
CA GLY A 151 6.30 -7.64 -12.79
C GLY A 151 6.41 -9.16 -12.73
N GLY A 152 5.25 -9.82 -12.71
CA GLY A 152 5.13 -11.28 -12.64
C GLY A 152 4.97 -11.82 -11.22
N ASN A 153 4.92 -13.14 -11.07
CA ASN A 153 4.79 -13.88 -9.80
C ASN A 153 5.82 -15.02 -9.73
N PRO A 154 6.88 -14.94 -8.89
CA PRO A 154 7.29 -13.72 -8.17
C PRO A 154 7.77 -12.62 -9.13
N ALA A 155 7.64 -11.36 -8.69
CA ALA A 155 8.03 -10.20 -9.51
C ALA A 155 9.54 -10.23 -9.79
N LYS A 156 9.88 -9.92 -11.05
CA LYS A 156 11.26 -9.79 -11.55
C LYS A 156 11.41 -8.47 -12.28
N VAL A 157 12.65 -8.00 -12.38
CA VAL A 157 13.00 -6.81 -13.16
C VAL A 157 12.66 -7.06 -14.63
N ILE A 158 11.87 -6.17 -15.21
CA ILE A 158 11.53 -6.14 -16.64
C ILE A 158 12.47 -5.17 -17.37
N ARG A 159 12.66 -3.98 -16.79
CA ARG A 159 13.52 -2.91 -17.30
C ARG A 159 13.71 -1.81 -16.26
N TYR A 160 14.57 -0.86 -16.53
CA TYR A 160 14.64 0.41 -15.80
C TYR A 160 13.95 1.53 -16.56
N ARG A 161 13.43 2.53 -15.85
CA ARG A 161 12.98 3.79 -16.46
C ARG A 161 14.20 4.53 -17.01
N LYS A 162 13.99 5.21 -18.14
CA LYS A 162 15.01 6.05 -18.78
C LYS A 162 14.71 7.51 -18.50
#